data_e9269c88d25a261abd155ad8a86856a2
#
_entry.id   e9269c88d25a261abd155ad8a86856a2
#
_cell.length_a   1.000
_cell.length_b   1.000
_cell.length_c   1.000
_cell.angle_alpha   90.00
_cell.angle_beta   90.00
_cell.angle_gamma   90.00
#
_symmetry.space_group_name_H-M   'P 1'
#
loop_
_entity.id
_entity.type
_entity.pdbx_description
1 polymer ?
#
loop_
_entity_poly.entity_id
_entity_poly.type
_entity_poly.pdbx_seq_one_letter_code
_entity_poly.pdbx_strand_id
1 'polypeptide(L)'
;MVTSRRVTLARRPQNQVELSDFGSDEVELPALQDGEFLMNVEYLSIDPTIRGWMSYDTYLPKIGIGDVIRSAGAGEVLESRNAAYPVGMRVFGMPGWQEYAVLNGGVPIPEGVTYEQALSVFGVTGLTAYVGLEDIGKPQAGETVVVSGAAGGVGSIAGQIAKIMGARVIGLAGSEQKCRWVVDELGFDDCIDYRSEDIGAGLSRTCPNGIDVYFDNVGGETLNEVLARINDHARIILCGAISQYNTGAPAPGPANLINAIPRRALLKGFIILDHMDRAAEASKAMGQWM
;
A
#
# COMPACT_ATOMS: atom_id res chain seq x y z
N MET A 1 10.77 29.52 -18.09
CA MET A 1 11.32 28.42 -17.24
C MET A 1 10.37 28.31 -16.06
N VAL A 2 10.03 27.11 -15.64
CA VAL A 2 9.13 26.82 -14.51
C VAL A 2 9.98 26.51 -13.29
N THR A 3 9.69 27.17 -12.17
CA THR A 3 10.32 26.86 -10.88
C THR A 3 9.45 25.86 -10.11
N SER A 4 10.05 24.82 -9.57
CA SER A 4 9.38 23.80 -8.77
C SER A 4 9.91 23.81 -7.35
N ARG A 5 9.01 23.91 -6.38
CA ARG A 5 9.32 23.66 -4.97
C ARG A 5 9.30 22.16 -4.72
N ARG A 6 10.32 21.67 -4.02
CA ARG A 6 10.51 20.23 -3.78
C ARG A 6 10.73 19.95 -2.30
N VAL A 7 10.32 18.77 -1.87
CA VAL A 7 10.67 18.21 -0.56
C VAL A 7 11.74 17.16 -0.74
N THR A 8 12.87 17.35 -0.07
CA THR A 8 14.06 16.49 -0.20
C THR A 8 14.36 15.76 1.10
N LEU A 9 15.17 14.73 1.04
CA LEU A 9 15.69 14.04 2.22
C LEU A 9 16.89 14.81 2.78
N ALA A 10 16.72 15.50 3.92
CA ALA A 10 17.79 16.25 4.56
C ALA A 10 18.71 15.36 5.40
N ARG A 11 18.14 14.38 6.10
CA ARG A 11 18.88 13.38 6.90
C ARG A 11 18.08 12.07 6.96
N ARG A 12 18.75 10.98 7.31
CA ARG A 12 18.09 9.68 7.47
C ARG A 12 17.39 9.59 8.81
N PRO A 13 16.08 9.23 8.84
CA PRO A 13 15.36 9.00 10.08
C PRO A 13 16.00 7.87 10.90
N GLN A 14 16.19 8.09 12.20
CA GLN A 14 16.75 7.07 13.10
C GLN A 14 15.66 6.12 13.63
N ASN A 15 14.53 6.69 14.03
CA ASN A 15 13.35 5.98 14.54
C ASN A 15 12.11 6.46 13.78
N GLN A 16 11.19 7.16 14.47
CA GLN A 16 10.09 7.84 13.79
C GLN A 16 10.62 8.94 12.90
N VAL A 17 9.89 9.17 11.80
CA VAL A 17 10.16 10.28 10.88
C VAL A 17 9.81 11.59 11.57
N GLU A 18 10.72 12.56 11.50
CA GLU A 18 10.56 13.90 12.03
C GLU A 18 10.60 14.95 10.90
N LEU A 19 10.02 16.11 11.13
CA LEU A 19 10.06 17.20 10.13
C LEU A 19 11.49 17.60 9.77
N SER A 20 12.42 17.47 10.70
CA SER A 20 13.86 17.75 10.49
C SER A 20 14.56 16.73 9.58
N ASP A 21 13.92 15.63 9.22
CA ASP A 21 14.44 14.67 8.24
C ASP A 21 14.25 15.16 6.81
N PHE A 22 13.39 16.17 6.63
CA PHE A 22 13.06 16.75 5.33
C PHE A 22 13.73 18.11 5.15
N GLY A 23 14.14 18.38 3.93
CA GLY A 23 14.52 19.69 3.43
C GLY A 23 13.49 20.20 2.40
N SER A 24 13.61 21.45 2.05
CA SER A 24 12.83 22.04 0.95
C SER A 24 13.75 22.95 0.15
N ASP A 25 13.68 22.86 -1.16
CA ASP A 25 14.36 23.76 -2.09
C ASP A 25 13.45 24.18 -3.25
N GLU A 26 13.87 25.17 -3.98
CA GLU A 26 13.27 25.60 -5.24
C GLU A 26 14.31 25.49 -6.36
N VAL A 27 13.91 24.86 -7.47
CA VAL A 27 14.78 24.68 -8.62
C VAL A 27 14.09 25.15 -9.90
N GLU A 28 14.85 25.76 -10.79
CA GLU A 28 14.41 25.93 -12.17
C GLU A 28 14.50 24.58 -12.89
N LEU A 29 13.35 24.15 -13.45
CA LEU A 29 13.32 22.93 -14.21
C LEU A 29 13.99 23.11 -15.57
N PRO A 30 14.70 22.07 -16.07
CA PRO A 30 15.34 22.13 -17.39
C PRO A 30 14.28 22.23 -18.50
N ALA A 31 14.70 22.74 -19.66
CA ALA A 31 13.86 22.64 -20.85
C ALA A 31 13.60 21.19 -21.22
N LEU A 32 12.37 20.87 -21.64
CA LEU A 32 11.98 19.53 -22.02
C LEU A 32 12.84 18.98 -23.16
N GLN A 33 13.29 17.76 -23.00
CA GLN A 33 13.89 16.96 -24.07
C GLN A 33 12.81 16.25 -24.90
N ASP A 34 13.18 15.73 -26.06
CA ASP A 34 12.25 14.91 -26.85
C ASP A 34 11.83 13.66 -26.07
N GLY A 35 10.55 13.39 -26.03
CA GLY A 35 9.96 12.31 -25.25
C GLY A 35 9.57 12.67 -23.80
N GLU A 36 9.80 13.91 -23.37
CA GLU A 36 9.44 14.38 -22.03
C GLU A 36 8.18 15.26 -22.03
N PHE A 37 7.60 15.37 -20.85
CA PHE A 37 6.52 16.31 -20.58
C PHE A 37 6.66 16.90 -19.18
N LEU A 38 6.12 18.11 -18.98
CA LEU A 38 6.01 18.79 -17.70
C LEU A 38 4.66 18.49 -17.08
N MET A 39 4.67 17.94 -15.88
CA MET A 39 3.47 17.65 -15.09
C MET A 39 3.32 18.66 -13.96
N ASN A 40 2.13 19.26 -13.83
CA ASN A 40 1.66 19.91 -12.60
C ASN A 40 1.20 18.81 -11.64
N VAL A 41 1.84 18.66 -10.49
CA VAL A 41 1.52 17.61 -9.52
C VAL A 41 0.45 18.14 -8.58
N GLU A 42 -0.75 17.56 -8.66
CA GLU A 42 -1.89 17.98 -7.84
C GLU A 42 -2.08 17.09 -6.61
N TYR A 43 -1.72 15.82 -6.73
CA TYR A 43 -1.85 14.82 -5.67
C TYR A 43 -0.57 14.01 -5.54
N LEU A 44 -0.19 13.74 -4.29
CA LEU A 44 0.95 12.88 -3.93
C LEU A 44 0.47 11.69 -3.12
N SER A 45 1.05 10.52 -3.37
CA SER A 45 0.87 9.35 -2.51
C SER A 45 1.85 9.40 -1.34
N ILE A 46 1.37 9.09 -0.14
CA ILE A 46 2.21 8.95 1.07
C ILE A 46 2.11 7.50 1.52
N ASP A 47 3.11 6.72 1.11
CA ASP A 47 3.13 5.29 1.35
C ASP A 47 4.09 4.91 2.48
N PRO A 48 3.73 3.95 3.36
CA PRO A 48 4.62 3.51 4.44
C PRO A 48 5.99 3.00 3.96
N THR A 49 6.08 2.47 2.74
CA THR A 49 7.33 1.98 2.15
C THR A 49 8.37 3.08 1.95
N ILE A 50 7.95 4.35 1.79
CA ILE A 50 8.84 5.52 1.67
C ILE A 50 9.78 5.57 2.88
N ARG A 51 9.30 5.20 4.08
CA ARG A 51 10.12 5.14 5.30
C ARG A 51 11.34 4.23 5.11
N GLY A 52 11.18 3.08 4.48
CA GLY A 52 12.28 2.17 4.15
C GLY A 52 13.24 2.80 3.13
N TRP A 53 12.71 3.39 2.05
CA TRP A 53 13.52 4.02 1.00
C TRP A 53 14.32 5.22 1.49
N MET A 54 13.88 5.91 2.55
CA MET A 54 14.66 6.96 3.19
C MET A 54 15.88 6.42 3.96
N SER A 55 15.93 5.14 4.30
CA SER A 55 16.92 4.59 5.24
C SER A 55 17.90 3.60 4.63
N TYR A 56 17.45 2.65 3.83
CA TYR A 56 18.26 1.53 3.33
C TYR A 56 17.84 1.09 1.93
N ASP A 57 18.73 0.35 1.26
CA ASP A 57 18.43 -0.29 0.00
C ASP A 57 17.44 -1.43 0.23
N THR A 58 16.38 -1.46 -0.59
CA THR A 58 15.34 -2.49 -0.58
C THR A 58 15.28 -3.14 -1.97
N TYR A 59 14.10 -3.37 -2.53
CA TYR A 59 13.90 -3.66 -3.95
C TYR A 59 14.13 -2.43 -4.85
N LEU A 60 14.26 -1.25 -4.25
CA LEU A 60 14.73 -0.02 -4.89
C LEU A 60 15.92 0.53 -4.11
N PRO A 61 16.85 1.24 -4.79
CA PRO A 61 17.91 1.98 -4.11
C PRO A 61 17.33 3.01 -3.13
N LYS A 62 17.99 3.19 -2.00
CA LYS A 62 17.59 4.23 -1.03
C LYS A 62 17.67 5.63 -1.65
N ILE A 63 16.83 6.53 -1.15
CA ILE A 63 16.83 7.94 -1.53
C ILE A 63 18.15 8.57 -1.04
N GLY A 64 18.84 9.33 -1.91
CA GLY A 64 20.05 10.07 -1.56
C GLY A 64 19.73 11.26 -0.64
N ILE A 65 20.69 11.66 0.19
CA ILE A 65 20.60 12.92 0.93
C ILE A 65 20.60 14.07 -0.08
N GLY A 66 19.61 14.98 0.00
CA GLY A 66 19.38 16.06 -0.96
C GLY A 66 18.48 15.68 -2.13
N ASP A 67 18.20 14.40 -2.35
CA ASP A 67 17.28 13.97 -3.42
C ASP A 67 15.83 14.21 -3.01
N VAL A 68 14.97 14.41 -4.03
CA VAL A 68 13.50 14.52 -3.84
C VAL A 68 12.96 13.21 -3.24
N ILE A 69 12.04 13.34 -2.29
CA ILE A 69 11.35 12.17 -1.72
C ILE A 69 10.61 11.44 -2.83
N ARG A 70 10.98 10.20 -3.08
CA ARG A 70 10.36 9.34 -4.10
C ARG A 70 8.94 9.00 -3.72
N SER A 71 7.98 9.26 -4.62
CA SER A 71 6.56 8.97 -4.41
C SER A 71 5.83 8.92 -5.74
N ALA A 72 4.75 8.15 -5.78
CA ALA A 72 3.75 8.32 -6.82
C ALA A 72 3.01 9.64 -6.65
N GLY A 73 2.48 10.15 -7.74
CA GLY A 73 1.66 11.36 -7.77
C GLY A 73 0.80 11.41 -9.02
N ALA A 74 -0.20 12.27 -9.01
CA ALA A 74 -1.13 12.47 -10.12
C ALA A 74 -1.29 13.95 -10.40
N GLY A 75 -1.57 14.28 -11.66
CA GLY A 75 -1.73 15.66 -12.07
C GLY A 75 -1.95 15.81 -13.57
N GLU A 76 -1.72 17.00 -14.09
CA GLU A 76 -2.00 17.37 -15.47
C GLU A 76 -0.73 17.74 -16.23
N VAL A 77 -0.66 17.37 -17.51
CA VAL A 77 0.42 17.75 -18.43
C VAL A 77 0.26 19.21 -18.83
N LEU A 78 1.23 20.05 -18.47
CA LEU A 78 1.25 21.49 -18.80
C LEU A 78 1.99 21.81 -20.09
N GLU A 79 3.08 21.10 -20.36
CA GLU A 79 3.93 21.24 -21.54
C GLU A 79 4.41 19.87 -21.97
N SER A 80 4.52 19.61 -23.28
CA SER A 80 4.91 18.30 -23.78
C SER A 80 5.76 18.35 -25.02
N ARG A 81 6.79 17.50 -25.05
CA ARG A 81 7.55 17.07 -26.22
C ARG A 81 7.40 15.56 -26.45
N ASN A 82 6.27 14.98 -25.97
CA ASN A 82 5.91 13.59 -26.12
C ASN A 82 4.49 13.46 -26.66
N ALA A 83 4.34 13.00 -27.89
CA ALA A 83 3.04 12.90 -28.53
C ALA A 83 2.03 11.95 -27.80
N ALA A 84 2.55 11.01 -26.96
CA ALA A 84 1.71 10.12 -26.16
C ALA A 84 1.11 10.83 -24.92
N TYR A 85 1.63 12.00 -24.53
CA TYR A 85 1.19 12.78 -23.38
C TYR A 85 0.88 14.22 -23.77
N PRO A 86 -0.22 14.49 -24.49
CA PRO A 86 -0.59 15.84 -24.91
C PRO A 86 -0.92 16.73 -23.70
N VAL A 87 -0.76 18.05 -23.88
CA VAL A 87 -1.15 19.08 -22.90
C VAL A 87 -2.62 18.90 -22.50
N GLY A 88 -2.92 19.01 -21.21
CA GLY A 88 -4.23 18.78 -20.62
C GLY A 88 -4.51 17.31 -20.27
N MET A 89 -3.63 16.37 -20.65
CA MET A 89 -3.79 14.96 -20.25
C MET A 89 -3.59 14.81 -18.74
N ARG A 90 -4.51 14.10 -18.09
CA ARG A 90 -4.37 13.70 -16.70
C ARG A 90 -3.55 12.41 -16.61
N VAL A 91 -2.51 12.41 -15.76
CA VAL A 91 -1.54 11.30 -15.68
C VAL A 91 -1.21 11.02 -14.22
N PHE A 92 -1.05 9.74 -13.86
CA PHE A 92 -0.32 9.39 -12.66
C PHE A 92 1.04 8.77 -12.99
N GLY A 93 2.05 9.03 -12.14
CA GLY A 93 3.43 8.57 -12.36
C GLY A 93 4.25 8.66 -11.09
N MET A 94 5.56 8.85 -11.25
CA MET A 94 6.51 8.92 -10.14
C MET A 94 7.19 10.31 -10.05
N PRO A 95 6.42 11.39 -9.85
CA PRO A 95 7.00 12.75 -9.81
C PRO A 95 7.89 12.97 -8.57
N GLY A 96 7.71 12.22 -7.49
CA GLY A 96 8.26 12.56 -6.18
C GLY A 96 7.53 13.74 -5.53
N TRP A 97 7.97 14.16 -4.34
CA TRP A 97 7.33 15.25 -3.61
C TRP A 97 7.78 16.62 -4.14
N GLN A 98 7.14 17.08 -5.19
CA GLN A 98 7.41 18.37 -5.83
C GLN A 98 6.16 18.92 -6.54
N GLU A 99 6.13 20.23 -6.78
CA GLU A 99 4.98 20.89 -7.41
C GLU A 99 4.92 20.62 -8.92
N TYR A 100 6.06 20.64 -9.58
CA TYR A 100 6.17 20.35 -11.01
C TYR A 100 7.27 19.33 -11.23
N ALA A 101 7.04 18.41 -12.15
CA ALA A 101 7.99 17.36 -12.49
C ALA A 101 8.14 17.20 -14.00
N VAL A 102 9.37 17.03 -14.46
CA VAL A 102 9.66 16.57 -15.82
C VAL A 102 9.67 15.05 -15.81
N LEU A 103 8.79 14.45 -16.61
CA LEU A 103 8.63 13.01 -16.71
C LEU A 103 8.74 12.58 -18.18
N ASN A 104 9.05 11.30 -18.39
CA ASN A 104 9.09 10.68 -19.73
C ASN A 104 8.07 9.53 -19.88
N GLY A 105 7.30 9.25 -18.84
CA GLY A 105 6.27 8.22 -18.81
C GLY A 105 5.34 8.34 -17.63
N GLY A 106 4.22 7.66 -17.73
CA GLY A 106 3.18 7.62 -16.72
C GLY A 106 1.98 6.82 -17.23
N VAL A 107 0.92 6.75 -16.44
CA VAL A 107 -0.32 6.09 -16.82
C VAL A 107 -1.41 7.15 -17.01
N PRO A 108 -1.99 7.26 -18.21
CA PRO A 108 -3.12 8.16 -18.44
C PRO A 108 -4.28 7.82 -17.52
N ILE A 109 -4.89 8.86 -16.92
CA ILE A 109 -6.07 8.72 -16.06
C ILE A 109 -7.30 8.85 -16.93
N PRO A 110 -8.16 7.82 -17.06
CA PRO A 110 -9.37 7.85 -17.86
C PRO A 110 -10.33 8.96 -17.42
N GLU A 111 -11.18 9.40 -18.35
CA GLU A 111 -12.30 10.28 -18.02
C GLU A 111 -13.24 9.61 -16.99
N GLY A 112 -13.70 10.39 -16.01
CA GLY A 112 -14.55 9.90 -14.92
C GLY A 112 -13.79 9.31 -13.72
N VAL A 113 -12.49 9.00 -13.86
CA VAL A 113 -11.64 8.56 -12.72
C VAL A 113 -11.05 9.77 -12.02
N THR A 114 -11.18 9.88 -10.70
CA THR A 114 -10.56 10.96 -9.92
C THR A 114 -9.06 10.69 -9.69
N TYR A 115 -8.30 11.70 -9.27
CA TYR A 115 -6.89 11.53 -8.92
C TYR A 115 -6.71 10.58 -7.72
N GLU A 116 -7.61 10.68 -6.73
CA GLU A 116 -7.62 9.79 -5.56
C GLU A 116 -7.86 8.34 -5.96
N GLN A 117 -8.80 8.09 -6.88
CA GLN A 117 -9.05 6.75 -7.40
C GLN A 117 -7.85 6.22 -8.20
N ALA A 118 -7.22 7.08 -9.02
CA ALA A 118 -6.04 6.71 -9.79
C ALA A 118 -4.84 6.35 -8.91
N LEU A 119 -4.66 7.02 -7.76
CA LEU A 119 -3.59 6.75 -6.80
C LEU A 119 -3.93 5.65 -5.79
N SER A 120 -5.21 5.27 -5.65
CA SER A 120 -5.67 4.25 -4.71
C SER A 120 -6.13 2.97 -5.41
N VAL A 121 -7.43 2.86 -5.70
CA VAL A 121 -8.05 1.62 -6.22
C VAL A 121 -7.51 1.22 -7.60
N PHE A 122 -7.23 2.18 -8.48
CA PHE A 122 -6.61 1.93 -9.79
C PHE A 122 -5.08 2.05 -9.79
N GLY A 123 -4.49 2.41 -8.66
CA GLY A 123 -3.06 2.57 -8.46
C GLY A 123 -2.39 1.37 -7.80
N VAL A 124 -1.23 1.65 -7.23
CA VAL A 124 -0.37 0.64 -6.58
C VAL A 124 -1.08 -0.08 -5.43
N THR A 125 -1.89 0.63 -4.64
CA THR A 125 -2.60 0.03 -3.49
C THR A 125 -3.66 -0.97 -3.91
N GLY A 126 -4.45 -0.65 -4.93
CA GLY A 126 -5.45 -1.57 -5.49
C GLY A 126 -4.80 -2.79 -6.14
N LEU A 127 -3.77 -2.58 -6.97
CA LEU A 127 -3.03 -3.67 -7.58
C LEU A 127 -2.40 -4.59 -6.53
N THR A 128 -1.85 -4.02 -5.44
CA THR A 128 -1.28 -4.79 -4.33
C THR A 128 -2.34 -5.67 -3.64
N ALA A 129 -3.52 -5.11 -3.36
CA ALA A 129 -4.61 -5.86 -2.77
C ALA A 129 -5.11 -6.98 -3.70
N TYR A 130 -5.26 -6.67 -4.99
CA TYR A 130 -5.70 -7.63 -6.02
C TYR A 130 -4.73 -8.81 -6.13
N VAL A 131 -3.45 -8.54 -6.40
CA VAL A 131 -2.42 -9.58 -6.54
C VAL A 131 -2.28 -10.41 -5.27
N GLY A 132 -2.27 -9.76 -4.10
CA GLY A 132 -2.18 -10.48 -2.83
C GLY A 132 -3.30 -11.49 -2.64
N LEU A 133 -4.54 -11.13 -3.00
CA LEU A 133 -5.69 -12.03 -2.86
C LEU A 133 -5.80 -13.03 -4.01
N GLU A 134 -5.67 -12.59 -5.27
CA GLU A 134 -5.86 -13.46 -6.44
C GLU A 134 -4.73 -14.48 -6.63
N ASP A 135 -3.47 -14.10 -6.34
CA ASP A 135 -2.32 -14.96 -6.63
C ASP A 135 -1.84 -15.77 -5.41
N ILE A 136 -2.04 -15.23 -4.20
CA ILE A 136 -1.50 -15.82 -2.97
C ILE A 136 -2.61 -16.31 -2.06
N GLY A 137 -3.50 -15.42 -1.63
CA GLY A 137 -4.56 -15.72 -0.67
C GLY A 137 -5.61 -16.67 -1.19
N LYS A 138 -6.11 -16.42 -2.37
CA LYS A 138 -7.15 -17.21 -3.07
C LYS A 138 -8.29 -17.63 -2.15
N PRO A 139 -8.91 -16.67 -1.42
CA PRO A 139 -9.96 -16.98 -0.48
C PRO A 139 -11.14 -17.66 -1.17
N GLN A 140 -11.70 -18.66 -0.52
CA GLN A 140 -12.89 -19.34 -1.00
C GLN A 140 -14.12 -18.85 -0.24
N ALA A 141 -15.29 -18.98 -0.85
CA ALA A 141 -16.54 -18.62 -0.19
C ALA A 141 -16.70 -19.35 1.16
N GLY A 142 -16.99 -18.59 2.22
CA GLY A 142 -17.15 -19.09 3.58
C GLY A 142 -15.85 -19.21 4.39
N GLU A 143 -14.67 -19.03 3.78
CA GLU A 143 -13.41 -18.93 4.52
C GLU A 143 -13.33 -17.63 5.34
N THR A 144 -12.55 -17.66 6.40
CA THR A 144 -12.26 -16.49 7.23
C THR A 144 -10.98 -15.80 6.77
N VAL A 145 -11.11 -14.56 6.33
CA VAL A 145 -10.00 -13.67 5.95
C VAL A 145 -9.79 -12.63 7.05
N VAL A 146 -8.57 -12.54 7.56
CA VAL A 146 -8.17 -11.47 8.49
C VAL A 146 -7.29 -10.47 7.73
N VAL A 147 -7.54 -9.17 7.96
CA VAL A 147 -6.77 -8.08 7.33
C VAL A 147 -6.22 -7.16 8.39
N SER A 148 -4.91 -7.07 8.54
CA SER A 148 -4.29 -6.06 9.41
C SER A 148 -4.12 -4.73 8.69
N GLY A 149 -4.15 -3.61 9.46
CA GLY A 149 -4.21 -2.28 8.86
C GLY A 149 -5.45 -2.09 7.99
N ALA A 150 -6.57 -2.65 8.41
CA ALA A 150 -7.83 -2.75 7.64
C ALA A 150 -8.38 -1.40 7.16
N ALA A 151 -8.14 -0.33 7.90
CA ALA A 151 -8.55 1.03 7.52
C ALA A 151 -7.46 1.80 6.72
N GLY A 152 -6.39 1.12 6.29
CA GLY A 152 -5.33 1.70 5.45
C GLY A 152 -5.61 1.50 3.96
N GLY A 153 -4.78 2.13 3.11
CA GLY A 153 -4.96 2.12 1.65
C GLY A 153 -5.11 0.71 1.06
N VAL A 154 -4.16 -0.19 1.33
CA VAL A 154 -4.23 -1.58 0.83
C VAL A 154 -5.27 -2.39 1.60
N GLY A 155 -5.29 -2.28 2.94
CA GLY A 155 -6.14 -3.13 3.78
C GLY A 155 -7.64 -2.93 3.52
N SER A 156 -8.08 -1.69 3.30
CA SER A 156 -9.48 -1.36 3.01
C SER A 156 -9.94 -1.97 1.67
N ILE A 157 -9.08 -1.97 0.67
CA ILE A 157 -9.37 -2.57 -0.64
C ILE A 157 -9.32 -4.11 -0.53
N ALA A 158 -8.29 -4.66 0.12
CA ALA A 158 -8.14 -6.11 0.28
C ALA A 158 -9.35 -6.75 0.97
N GLY A 159 -9.88 -6.11 2.03
CA GLY A 159 -11.06 -6.64 2.70
C GLY A 159 -12.30 -6.62 1.82
N GLN A 160 -12.52 -5.56 1.05
CA GLN A 160 -13.65 -5.51 0.11
C GLN A 160 -13.51 -6.57 -0.99
N ILE A 161 -12.33 -6.76 -1.57
CA ILE A 161 -12.10 -7.84 -2.55
C ILE A 161 -12.41 -9.21 -1.92
N ALA A 162 -11.93 -9.48 -0.70
CA ALA A 162 -12.23 -10.72 0.00
C ALA A 162 -13.74 -10.92 0.24
N LYS A 163 -14.49 -9.83 0.51
CA LYS A 163 -15.97 -9.87 0.59
C LYS A 163 -16.60 -10.24 -0.74
N ILE A 164 -16.13 -9.65 -1.84
CA ILE A 164 -16.60 -9.97 -3.22
C ILE A 164 -16.35 -11.45 -3.54
N MET A 165 -15.23 -12.01 -3.07
CA MET A 165 -14.90 -13.43 -3.21
C MET A 165 -15.75 -14.35 -2.30
N GLY A 166 -16.62 -13.78 -1.46
CA GLY A 166 -17.56 -14.52 -0.60
C GLY A 166 -16.98 -14.94 0.76
N ALA A 167 -15.85 -14.38 1.16
CA ALA A 167 -15.24 -14.68 2.44
C ALA A 167 -15.92 -13.91 3.59
N ARG A 168 -15.77 -14.44 4.80
CA ARG A 168 -15.97 -13.72 6.05
C ARG A 168 -14.71 -12.89 6.34
N VAL A 169 -14.84 -11.58 6.52
CA VAL A 169 -13.70 -10.67 6.63
C VAL A 169 -13.65 -9.98 7.99
N ILE A 170 -12.53 -10.12 8.69
CA ILE A 170 -12.25 -9.51 9.98
C ILE A 170 -11.11 -8.49 9.82
N GLY A 171 -11.36 -7.25 10.22
CA GLY A 171 -10.37 -6.19 10.22
C GLY A 171 -9.61 -6.09 11.54
N LEU A 172 -8.37 -5.59 11.50
CA LEU A 172 -7.67 -5.02 12.66
C LEU A 172 -7.35 -3.57 12.36
N ALA A 173 -7.81 -2.66 13.23
CA ALA A 173 -7.57 -1.22 13.09
C ALA A 173 -7.24 -0.60 14.46
N GLY A 174 -6.78 0.64 14.50
CA GLY A 174 -6.25 1.27 15.72
C GLY A 174 -7.17 2.32 16.32
N SER A 175 -8.47 2.22 16.13
CA SER A 175 -9.47 2.99 16.87
C SER A 175 -10.89 2.46 16.57
N GLU A 176 -11.80 2.67 17.52
CA GLU A 176 -13.23 2.35 17.37
C GLU A 176 -13.84 3.01 16.11
N GLN A 177 -13.48 4.28 15.83
CA GLN A 177 -13.96 4.97 14.63
C GLN A 177 -13.54 4.27 13.35
N LYS A 178 -12.27 3.82 13.25
CA LYS A 178 -11.78 3.06 12.11
C LYS A 178 -12.44 1.70 12.00
N CYS A 179 -12.66 1.01 13.12
CA CYS A 179 -13.36 -0.26 13.14
C CYS A 179 -14.82 -0.10 12.66
N ARG A 180 -15.53 0.90 13.15
CA ARG A 180 -16.89 1.21 12.66
C ARG A 180 -16.90 1.48 11.16
N TRP A 181 -15.97 2.31 10.68
CA TRP A 181 -15.89 2.64 9.25
C TRP A 181 -15.69 1.40 8.37
N VAL A 182 -14.79 0.47 8.73
CA VAL A 182 -14.57 -0.72 7.89
C VAL A 182 -15.74 -1.70 7.95
N VAL A 183 -16.48 -1.75 9.06
CA VAL A 183 -17.69 -2.59 9.18
C VAL A 183 -18.87 -1.95 8.46
N ASP A 184 -19.20 -0.71 8.79
CA ASP A 184 -20.42 -0.05 8.35
C ASP A 184 -20.37 0.39 6.88
N GLU A 185 -19.19 0.84 6.40
CA GLU A 185 -19.02 1.42 5.06
C GLU A 185 -18.35 0.46 4.08
N LEU A 186 -17.40 -0.39 4.54
CA LEU A 186 -16.65 -1.28 3.66
C LEU A 186 -17.17 -2.73 3.69
N GLY A 187 -18.15 -3.04 4.54
CA GLY A 187 -18.83 -4.33 4.60
C GLY A 187 -18.01 -5.46 5.22
N PHE A 188 -16.99 -5.17 6.05
CA PHE A 188 -16.34 -6.19 6.86
C PHE A 188 -17.32 -6.78 7.86
N ASP A 189 -17.16 -8.05 8.22
CA ASP A 189 -18.09 -8.70 9.14
C ASP A 189 -17.84 -8.32 10.61
N ASP A 190 -16.60 -7.97 10.97
CA ASP A 190 -16.22 -7.49 12.31
C ASP A 190 -14.85 -6.78 12.23
N CYS A 191 -14.50 -6.05 13.29
CA CYS A 191 -13.18 -5.42 13.41
C CYS A 191 -12.70 -5.43 14.86
N ILE A 192 -11.38 -5.63 15.03
CA ILE A 192 -10.69 -5.63 16.31
C ILE A 192 -9.97 -4.29 16.45
N ASP A 193 -10.33 -3.49 17.47
CA ASP A 193 -9.54 -2.33 17.85
C ASP A 193 -8.37 -2.76 18.75
N TYR A 194 -7.20 -2.96 18.15
CA TYR A 194 -6.01 -3.44 18.85
C TYR A 194 -5.45 -2.47 19.90
N ARG A 195 -6.04 -1.27 20.06
CA ARG A 195 -5.70 -0.34 21.14
C ARG A 195 -6.57 -0.48 22.37
N SER A 196 -7.78 -1.01 22.22
CA SER A 196 -8.77 -1.16 23.27
C SER A 196 -8.95 -2.59 23.74
N GLU A 197 -8.57 -3.60 22.93
CA GLU A 197 -8.65 -5.01 23.31
C GLU A 197 -7.36 -5.77 22.94
N ASP A 198 -7.11 -6.88 23.64
CA ASP A 198 -6.05 -7.82 23.31
C ASP A 198 -6.29 -8.46 21.95
N ILE A 199 -5.29 -8.48 21.08
CA ILE A 199 -5.42 -9.00 19.70
C ILE A 199 -5.83 -10.48 19.71
N GLY A 200 -5.21 -11.29 20.58
CA GLY A 200 -5.50 -12.70 20.68
C GLY A 200 -6.91 -12.99 21.16
N ALA A 201 -7.41 -12.24 22.14
CA ALA A 201 -8.80 -12.32 22.60
C ALA A 201 -9.78 -11.89 21.50
N GLY A 202 -9.51 -10.78 20.82
CA GLY A 202 -10.28 -10.28 19.69
C GLY A 202 -10.37 -11.32 18.56
N LEU A 203 -9.24 -11.91 18.14
CA LEU A 203 -9.21 -12.96 17.13
C LEU A 203 -9.98 -14.23 17.57
N SER A 204 -9.87 -14.61 18.84
CA SER A 204 -10.64 -15.76 19.37
C SER A 204 -12.15 -15.53 19.34
N ARG A 205 -12.59 -14.29 19.57
CA ARG A 205 -14.00 -13.87 19.52
C ARG A 205 -14.50 -13.81 18.07
N THR A 206 -13.74 -13.20 17.18
CA THR A 206 -14.17 -12.91 15.80
C THR A 206 -13.91 -14.05 14.81
N CYS A 207 -12.95 -14.92 15.10
CA CYS A 207 -12.55 -16.06 14.26
C CYS A 207 -12.70 -17.40 15.02
N PRO A 208 -13.93 -17.78 15.50
CA PRO A 208 -14.11 -18.98 16.32
C PRO A 208 -13.76 -20.27 15.57
N ASN A 209 -13.80 -20.26 14.24
CA ASN A 209 -13.47 -21.41 13.38
C ASN A 209 -12.03 -21.36 12.84
N GLY A 210 -11.19 -20.45 13.36
CA GLY A 210 -9.82 -20.25 12.88
C GLY A 210 -9.72 -19.30 11.68
N ILE A 211 -8.50 -19.17 11.13
CA ILE A 211 -8.15 -18.21 10.10
C ILE A 211 -7.62 -18.95 8.87
N ASP A 212 -8.23 -18.75 7.72
CA ASP A 212 -7.87 -19.41 6.46
C ASP A 212 -6.91 -18.53 5.62
N VAL A 213 -7.13 -17.21 5.63
CA VAL A 213 -6.27 -16.26 4.92
C VAL A 213 -5.95 -15.09 5.83
N TYR A 214 -4.69 -14.67 5.83
CA TYR A 214 -4.26 -13.45 6.50
C TYR A 214 -3.55 -12.51 5.53
N PHE A 215 -4.10 -11.31 5.39
CA PHE A 215 -3.46 -10.23 4.64
C PHE A 215 -2.67 -9.35 5.62
N ASP A 216 -1.35 -9.56 5.65
CA ASP A 216 -0.47 -8.92 6.62
C ASP A 216 0.14 -7.63 6.09
N ASN A 217 -0.29 -6.49 6.64
CA ASN A 217 0.31 -5.18 6.43
C ASN A 217 1.17 -4.72 7.63
N VAL A 218 1.14 -5.46 8.76
CA VAL A 218 1.63 -4.96 10.04
C VAL A 218 2.82 -5.76 10.56
N GLY A 219 2.80 -7.10 10.44
CA GLY A 219 3.83 -7.96 11.03
C GLY A 219 3.81 -7.99 12.55
N GLY A 220 4.96 -8.28 13.16
CA GLY A 220 5.17 -8.22 14.60
C GLY A 220 4.20 -9.08 15.41
N GLU A 221 3.68 -8.51 16.51
CA GLU A 221 2.76 -9.22 17.41
C GLU A 221 1.45 -9.62 16.73
N THR A 222 0.94 -8.80 15.80
CA THR A 222 -0.28 -9.15 15.06
C THR A 222 -0.09 -10.44 14.25
N LEU A 223 1.01 -10.56 13.53
CA LEU A 223 1.35 -11.78 12.79
C LEU A 223 1.50 -12.97 13.76
N ASN A 224 2.16 -12.76 14.91
CA ASN A 224 2.34 -13.79 15.93
C ASN A 224 1.00 -14.34 16.43
N GLU A 225 0.05 -13.46 16.77
CA GLU A 225 -1.28 -13.83 17.26
C GLU A 225 -2.14 -14.53 16.19
N VAL A 226 -2.03 -14.09 14.93
CA VAL A 226 -2.70 -14.75 13.81
C VAL A 226 -2.16 -16.18 13.62
N LEU A 227 -0.82 -16.35 13.62
CA LEU A 227 -0.19 -17.68 13.46
C LEU A 227 -0.57 -18.68 14.55
N ALA A 228 -1.00 -18.22 15.72
CA ALA A 228 -1.52 -19.08 16.78
C ALA A 228 -2.92 -19.68 16.45
N ARG A 229 -3.64 -19.13 15.46
CA ARG A 229 -5.05 -19.41 15.19
C ARG A 229 -5.35 -19.82 13.75
N ILE A 230 -4.32 -20.08 12.96
CA ILE A 230 -4.48 -20.45 11.54
C ILE A 230 -5.06 -21.86 11.38
N ASN A 231 -5.87 -22.04 10.36
CA ASN A 231 -6.39 -23.32 9.92
C ASN A 231 -5.33 -24.13 9.13
N ASP A 232 -5.64 -25.39 8.87
CA ASP A 232 -4.84 -26.20 7.96
C ASP A 232 -4.84 -25.59 6.56
N HIS A 233 -3.66 -25.53 5.93
CA HIS A 233 -3.45 -24.92 4.61
C HIS A 233 -3.74 -23.42 4.54
N ALA A 234 -3.69 -22.72 5.67
CA ALA A 234 -3.83 -21.27 5.69
C ALA A 234 -2.80 -20.57 4.77
N ARG A 235 -3.19 -19.41 4.25
CA ARG A 235 -2.35 -18.61 3.33
C ARG A 235 -2.10 -17.25 3.96
N ILE A 236 -0.84 -16.96 4.23
CA ILE A 236 -0.39 -15.72 4.87
C ILE A 236 0.29 -14.86 3.80
N ILE A 237 -0.32 -13.74 3.45
CA ILE A 237 0.14 -12.78 2.45
C ILE A 237 0.99 -11.75 3.17
N LEU A 238 2.30 -11.82 3.04
CA LEU A 238 3.21 -10.87 3.67
C LEU A 238 3.37 -9.63 2.75
N CYS A 239 2.50 -8.65 2.93
CA CYS A 239 2.47 -7.42 2.15
C CYS A 239 3.33 -6.32 2.76
N GLY A 240 3.35 -6.20 4.10
CA GLY A 240 4.12 -5.19 4.81
C GLY A 240 4.38 -5.56 6.26
N ALA A 241 5.21 -4.76 6.92
CA ALA A 241 5.57 -4.94 8.32
C ALA A 241 5.68 -3.56 9.02
N ILE A 242 4.61 -2.73 8.91
CA ILE A 242 4.67 -1.33 9.34
C ILE A 242 5.01 -1.17 10.82
N SER A 243 4.70 -2.15 11.67
CA SER A 243 5.09 -2.15 13.08
C SER A 243 6.61 -2.15 13.29
N GLN A 244 7.39 -2.52 12.27
CA GLN A 244 8.84 -2.67 12.35
C GLN A 244 9.61 -1.55 11.63
N TYR A 245 8.95 -0.69 10.86
CA TYR A 245 9.64 0.31 10.04
C TYR A 245 10.37 1.39 10.84
N ASN A 246 9.97 1.60 12.09
CA ASN A 246 10.54 2.65 12.96
C ASN A 246 11.36 2.09 14.13
N THR A 247 11.68 0.80 14.18
CA THR A 247 12.32 0.19 15.37
C THR A 247 13.82 0.42 15.45
N GLY A 248 14.47 0.86 14.35
CA GLY A 248 15.93 1.10 14.32
C GLY A 248 16.80 -0.15 14.50
N ALA A 249 16.21 -1.31 14.78
CA ALA A 249 16.88 -2.59 14.97
C ALA A 249 16.00 -3.72 14.38
N PRO A 250 16.60 -4.87 13.98
CA PRO A 250 15.83 -6.02 13.58
C PRO A 250 14.86 -6.45 14.69
N ALA A 251 13.57 -6.54 14.35
CA ALA A 251 12.57 -7.07 15.27
C ALA A 251 12.69 -8.60 15.36
N PRO A 252 12.39 -9.19 16.54
CA PRO A 252 12.33 -10.65 16.65
C PRO A 252 11.24 -11.20 15.71
N GLY A 253 11.50 -12.38 15.14
CA GLY A 253 10.50 -13.10 14.37
C GLY A 253 9.32 -13.57 15.25
N PRO A 254 8.19 -13.96 14.62
CA PRO A 254 7.03 -14.45 15.35
C PRO A 254 7.34 -15.79 16.04
N ALA A 255 7.09 -15.88 17.35
CA ALA A 255 7.32 -17.09 18.13
C ALA A 255 6.43 -18.25 17.65
N ASN A 256 5.23 -17.95 17.18
CA ASN A 256 4.25 -18.91 16.69
C ASN A 256 4.50 -19.40 15.24
N LEU A 257 5.61 -19.02 14.61
CA LEU A 257 5.94 -19.49 13.25
C LEU A 257 5.98 -21.02 13.13
N ILE A 258 6.32 -21.70 14.21
CA ILE A 258 6.34 -23.17 14.26
C ILE A 258 4.99 -23.81 13.89
N ASN A 259 3.87 -23.11 14.11
CA ASN A 259 2.53 -23.58 13.78
C ASN A 259 2.31 -23.72 12.26
N ALA A 260 3.11 -23.05 11.44
CA ALA A 260 3.04 -23.22 9.98
C ALA A 260 3.33 -24.65 9.53
N ILE A 261 4.16 -25.41 10.29
CA ILE A 261 4.53 -26.78 9.94
C ILE A 261 3.32 -27.73 10.08
N PRO A 262 2.72 -27.93 11.28
CA PRO A 262 1.58 -28.85 11.42
C PRO A 262 0.35 -28.37 10.64
N ARG A 263 0.18 -27.06 10.44
CA ARG A 263 -0.90 -26.49 9.64
C ARG A 263 -0.63 -26.51 8.14
N ARG A 264 0.58 -26.87 7.70
CA ARG A 264 0.98 -26.88 6.27
C ARG A 264 0.68 -25.53 5.59
N ALA A 265 0.86 -24.44 6.36
CA ALA A 265 0.53 -23.10 5.92
C ALA A 265 1.52 -22.56 4.87
N LEU A 266 1.03 -21.78 3.93
CA LEU A 266 1.82 -20.99 2.99
C LEU A 266 2.05 -19.59 3.58
N LEU A 267 3.31 -19.17 3.69
CA LEU A 267 3.67 -17.78 3.96
C LEU A 267 4.41 -17.25 2.73
N LYS A 268 3.89 -16.21 2.08
CA LYS A 268 4.48 -15.67 0.86
C LYS A 268 4.55 -14.15 0.89
N GLY A 269 5.77 -13.62 0.76
CA GLY A 269 6.02 -12.22 0.46
C GLY A 269 5.95 -11.96 -1.05
N PHE A 270 5.66 -10.72 -1.43
CA PHE A 270 5.65 -10.27 -2.82
C PHE A 270 5.98 -8.78 -2.92
N ILE A 271 6.46 -8.35 -4.06
CA ILE A 271 6.68 -6.95 -4.40
C ILE A 271 5.83 -6.62 -5.62
N ILE A 272 5.04 -5.58 -5.51
CA ILE A 272 4.09 -5.24 -6.57
C ILE A 272 4.75 -4.89 -7.91
N LEU A 273 6.00 -4.41 -7.90
CA LEU A 273 6.74 -4.12 -9.13
C LEU A 273 6.97 -5.37 -9.99
N ASP A 274 6.98 -6.57 -9.40
CA ASP A 274 7.11 -7.84 -10.12
C ASP A 274 5.79 -8.27 -10.81
N HIS A 275 4.69 -7.54 -10.57
CA HIS A 275 3.34 -7.86 -11.05
C HIS A 275 2.70 -6.72 -11.85
N MET A 276 3.50 -5.79 -12.39
CA MET A 276 2.96 -4.65 -13.14
C MET A 276 2.26 -5.06 -14.45
N ASP A 277 2.56 -6.22 -14.97
CA ASP A 277 1.86 -6.87 -16.09
C ASP A 277 0.39 -7.19 -15.78
N ARG A 278 0.03 -7.36 -14.49
CA ARG A 278 -1.33 -7.58 -14.01
C ARG A 278 -2.16 -6.29 -13.87
N ALA A 279 -1.55 -5.10 -14.04
CA ALA A 279 -2.22 -3.81 -13.76
C ALA A 279 -3.49 -3.59 -14.58
N ALA A 280 -3.47 -3.94 -15.87
CA ALA A 280 -4.64 -3.77 -16.76
C ALA A 280 -5.80 -4.70 -16.35
N GLU A 281 -5.50 -5.94 -15.97
CA GLU A 281 -6.47 -6.92 -15.48
C GLU A 281 -7.08 -6.46 -14.16
N ALA A 282 -6.23 -6.07 -13.19
CA ALA A 282 -6.66 -5.56 -11.90
C ALA A 282 -7.57 -4.32 -12.04
N SER A 283 -7.16 -3.35 -12.87
CA SER A 283 -7.97 -2.14 -13.13
C SER A 283 -9.32 -2.47 -13.74
N LYS A 284 -9.38 -3.44 -14.66
CA LYS A 284 -10.64 -3.90 -15.24
C LYS A 284 -11.55 -4.54 -14.19
N ALA A 285 -11.01 -5.43 -13.34
CA ALA A 285 -11.76 -6.07 -12.27
C ALA A 285 -12.28 -5.03 -11.27
N MET A 286 -11.42 -4.10 -10.82
CA MET A 286 -11.81 -3.01 -9.92
C MET A 286 -12.94 -2.15 -10.49
N GLY A 287 -12.85 -1.77 -11.77
CA GLY A 287 -13.90 -1.00 -12.43
C GLY A 287 -15.23 -1.74 -12.60
N GLN A 288 -15.23 -3.07 -12.54
CA GLN A 288 -16.46 -3.87 -12.54
C GLN A 288 -17.08 -3.99 -11.14
N TRP A 289 -16.29 -3.87 -10.09
CA TRP A 289 -16.71 -3.98 -8.69
C TRP A 289 -17.16 -2.65 -8.08
N MET A 290 -16.80 -1.52 -8.70
CA MET A 290 -17.27 -0.17 -8.34
C MET A 290 -18.62 0.16 -8.95
#